data_1ebed8ef73a19497480d56b999236eaa
#
_entry.id   1ebed8ef73a19497480d56b999236eaa
#
_cell.length_a   1.000
_cell.length_b   1.000
_cell.length_c   1.000
_cell.angle_alpha   90.00
_cell.angle_beta   90.00
_cell.angle_gamma   90.00
#
_symmetry.space_group_name_H-M   'P 1'
#
loop_
_entity.id
_entity.type
_entity.pdbx_description
1 polymer ?
#
loop_
_entity_poly.entity_id
_entity_poly.type
_entity_poly.pdbx_seq_one_letter_code
_entity_poly.pdbx_strand_id
1 'polypeptide(L)'
;MAISIVDADELVRGVLADQVRELDSDAGCFETLSECLEAPGPDVARVIVFGPSGNPAEIISWIEARSSSPRGFGAVMVVSDMSPEVLQRALRAEIDDVVSISAGSAELRQAVERAHDRIGARQPETPASPAVESGEDQRGRVVTVFSTKGGAGKSVLATNVAVALARRAAGPVVLVDADL
;
A
#
# COMPACT_ATOMS: atom_id res chain seq x y z
N MET A 1 -2.19 -12.21 -6.50
CA MET A 1 -2.48 -11.38 -5.31
C MET A 1 -1.75 -12.02 -4.15
N ALA A 2 -1.12 -11.24 -3.28
CA ALA A 2 -0.47 -11.80 -2.09
C ALA A 2 -1.28 -11.40 -0.85
N ILE A 3 -1.56 -12.37 0.03
CA ILE A 3 -2.29 -12.15 1.27
C ILE A 3 -1.38 -12.44 2.46
N SER A 4 -1.43 -11.56 3.46
CA SER A 4 -0.76 -11.77 4.73
C SER A 4 -1.77 -11.65 5.86
N ILE A 5 -1.76 -12.62 6.76
CA ILE A 5 -2.64 -12.67 7.92
C ILE A 5 -1.82 -12.38 9.16
N VAL A 6 -2.26 -11.42 9.96
CA VAL A 6 -1.61 -11.01 11.20
C VAL A 6 -2.58 -11.17 12.35
N ASP A 7 -2.29 -12.09 13.27
CA ASP A 7 -3.05 -12.30 14.49
C ASP A 7 -2.17 -13.00 15.54
N ALA A 8 -2.33 -12.67 16.81
CA ALA A 8 -1.56 -13.29 17.89
C ALA A 8 -1.94 -14.77 18.13
N ASP A 9 -3.19 -15.15 17.82
CA ASP A 9 -3.70 -16.51 18.00
C ASP A 9 -3.45 -17.38 16.75
N GLU A 10 -2.70 -18.46 16.90
CA GLU A 10 -2.36 -19.40 15.81
C GLU A 10 -3.61 -20.06 15.20
N LEU A 11 -4.59 -20.42 16.02
CA LEU A 11 -5.83 -21.06 15.54
C LEU A 11 -6.63 -20.08 14.68
N VAL A 12 -6.71 -18.82 15.10
CA VAL A 12 -7.36 -17.76 14.33
C VAL A 12 -6.65 -17.55 13.00
N ARG A 13 -5.32 -17.49 13.00
CA ARG A 13 -4.54 -17.39 11.74
C ARG A 13 -4.86 -18.54 10.79
N GLY A 14 -4.92 -19.76 11.30
CA GLY A 14 -5.27 -20.94 10.50
C GLY A 14 -6.67 -20.87 9.90
N VAL A 15 -7.66 -20.45 10.68
CA VAL A 15 -9.05 -20.27 10.21
C VAL A 15 -9.14 -19.18 9.12
N LEU A 16 -8.48 -18.03 9.33
CA LEU A 16 -8.48 -16.95 8.35
C LEU A 16 -7.75 -17.36 7.05
N ALA A 17 -6.63 -18.09 7.17
CA ALA A 17 -5.92 -18.62 6.00
C ALA A 17 -6.79 -19.58 5.18
N ASP A 18 -7.52 -20.48 5.84
CA ASP A 18 -8.45 -21.37 5.17
C ASP A 18 -9.58 -20.61 4.45
N GLN A 19 -10.06 -19.52 5.03
CA GLN A 19 -11.13 -18.69 4.44
C GLN A 19 -10.67 -17.96 3.16
N VAL A 20 -9.40 -17.61 3.05
CA VAL A 20 -8.85 -16.90 1.87
C VAL A 20 -8.10 -17.82 0.90
N ARG A 21 -8.04 -19.12 1.16
CA ARG A 21 -7.27 -20.11 0.36
C ARG A 21 -7.62 -20.11 -1.13
N GLU A 22 -8.85 -19.79 -1.49
CA GLU A 22 -9.27 -19.71 -2.90
C GLU A 22 -8.64 -18.51 -3.62
N LEU A 23 -8.28 -17.45 -2.89
CA LEU A 23 -7.65 -16.24 -3.43
C LEU A 23 -6.12 -16.35 -3.42
N ASP A 24 -5.56 -16.96 -2.38
CA ASP A 24 -4.13 -17.18 -2.19
C ASP A 24 -3.92 -18.48 -1.41
N SER A 25 -3.39 -19.51 -2.08
CA SER A 25 -3.12 -20.82 -1.48
C SER A 25 -1.96 -20.79 -0.48
N ASP A 26 -1.08 -19.79 -0.61
CA ASP A 26 0.16 -19.65 0.16
C ASP A 26 0.14 -18.37 1.04
N ALA A 27 -1.04 -17.98 1.53
CA ALA A 27 -1.19 -16.81 2.39
C ALA A 27 -0.23 -16.86 3.59
N GLY A 28 0.59 -15.82 3.74
CA GLY A 28 1.56 -15.71 4.84
C GLY A 28 0.85 -15.50 6.18
N CYS A 29 1.24 -16.27 7.20
CA CYS A 29 0.70 -16.14 8.55
C CYS A 29 1.77 -15.63 9.51
N PHE A 30 1.46 -14.57 10.25
CA PHE A 30 2.39 -13.87 11.14
C PHE A 30 1.74 -13.63 12.50
N GLU A 31 2.51 -13.77 13.56
CA GLU A 31 2.04 -13.47 14.91
C GLU A 31 1.96 -11.97 15.14
N THR A 32 2.91 -11.24 14.59
CA THR A 32 3.02 -9.79 14.74
C THR A 32 3.10 -9.08 13.39
N LEU A 33 2.69 -7.81 13.40
CA LEU A 33 2.82 -6.96 12.23
C LEU A 33 4.29 -6.71 11.84
N SER A 34 5.19 -6.64 12.83
CA SER A 34 6.63 -6.46 12.57
C SER A 34 7.19 -7.61 11.75
N GLU A 35 6.89 -8.86 12.13
CA GLU A 35 7.26 -10.04 11.36
C GLU A 35 6.70 -10.02 9.94
N CYS A 36 5.43 -9.63 9.80
CA CYS A 36 4.78 -9.51 8.49
C CYS A 36 5.51 -8.51 7.58
N LEU A 37 5.99 -7.39 8.14
CA LEU A 37 6.66 -6.35 7.35
C LEU A 37 8.11 -6.68 7.03
N GLU A 38 8.79 -7.42 7.92
CA GLU A 38 10.16 -7.87 7.72
C GLU A 38 10.26 -9.08 6.77
N ALA A 39 9.16 -9.82 6.63
CA ALA A 39 9.10 -10.94 5.71
C ALA A 39 9.32 -10.44 4.26
N PRO A 40 10.18 -11.12 3.47
CA PRO A 40 10.35 -10.79 2.07
C PRO A 40 9.00 -10.88 1.38
N GLY A 41 8.48 -9.71 0.99
CA GLY A 41 7.21 -9.62 0.29
C GLY A 41 7.37 -9.97 -1.18
N PRO A 42 6.38 -10.59 -1.81
CA PRO A 42 6.35 -10.71 -3.26
C PRO A 42 6.27 -9.29 -3.89
N ASP A 43 6.82 -9.14 -5.09
CA ASP A 43 6.74 -7.91 -5.90
C ASP A 43 5.31 -7.57 -6.39
N VAL A 44 4.29 -8.15 -5.78
CA VAL A 44 2.88 -7.96 -6.13
C VAL A 44 2.11 -7.24 -5.02
N ALA A 45 1.04 -6.60 -5.39
CA ALA A 45 0.13 -5.93 -4.47
C ALA A 45 -0.28 -6.87 -3.32
N ARG A 46 -0.01 -6.46 -2.09
CA ARG A 46 -0.21 -7.25 -0.87
C ARG A 46 -1.45 -6.74 -0.12
N VAL A 47 -2.31 -7.64 0.31
CA VAL A 47 -3.39 -7.34 1.25
C VAL A 47 -3.03 -7.91 2.62
N ILE A 48 -3.09 -7.08 3.66
CA ILE A 48 -2.87 -7.51 5.05
C ILE A 48 -4.24 -7.64 5.72
N VAL A 49 -4.53 -8.84 6.21
CA VAL A 49 -5.72 -9.14 7.01
C VAL A 49 -5.32 -9.15 8.47
N PHE A 50 -5.83 -8.21 9.23
CA PHE A 50 -5.65 -8.12 10.68
C PHE A 50 -6.75 -8.92 11.37
N GLY A 51 -6.37 -9.93 12.14
CA GLY A 51 -7.31 -10.76 12.88
C GLY A 51 -7.85 -10.11 14.15
N PRO A 52 -8.87 -10.70 14.77
CA PRO A 52 -9.63 -10.11 15.87
C PRO A 52 -8.94 -10.17 17.23
N SER A 53 -7.84 -10.92 17.39
CA SER A 53 -7.14 -11.04 18.68
C SER A 53 -6.28 -9.81 18.98
N GLY A 54 -5.98 -8.99 17.96
CA GLY A 54 -5.28 -7.72 18.12
C GLY A 54 -6.18 -6.61 18.65
N ASN A 55 -5.58 -5.58 19.25
CA ASN A 55 -6.30 -4.39 19.65
C ASN A 55 -6.61 -3.51 18.41
N PRO A 56 -7.88 -3.31 18.03
CA PRO A 56 -8.24 -2.51 16.87
C PRO A 56 -7.68 -1.08 16.92
N ALA A 57 -7.57 -0.49 18.12
CA ALA A 57 -7.05 0.85 18.29
C ALA A 57 -5.55 0.95 17.94
N GLU A 58 -4.77 -0.07 18.24
CA GLU A 58 -3.34 -0.12 17.92
C GLU A 58 -3.12 -0.31 16.41
N ILE A 59 -3.87 -1.21 15.80
CA ILE A 59 -3.85 -1.45 14.34
C ILE A 59 -4.19 -0.14 13.61
N ILE A 60 -5.28 0.54 14.00
CA ILE A 60 -5.71 1.80 13.41
C ILE A 60 -4.62 2.86 13.56
N SER A 61 -4.09 3.07 14.78
CA SER A 61 -3.05 4.07 15.03
C SER A 61 -1.79 3.81 14.21
N TRP A 62 -1.44 2.54 14.02
CA TRP A 62 -0.29 2.15 13.20
C TRP A 62 -0.51 2.47 11.72
N ILE A 63 -1.72 2.25 11.20
CA ILE A 63 -2.07 2.57 9.81
C ILE A 63 -2.10 4.09 9.63
N GLU A 64 -2.70 4.86 10.55
CA GLU A 64 -2.74 6.32 10.53
C GLU A 64 -1.33 6.94 10.49
N ALA A 65 -0.39 6.41 11.26
CA ALA A 65 0.99 6.89 11.27
C ALA A 65 1.70 6.73 9.90
N ARG A 66 1.17 5.91 9.01
CA ARG A 66 1.73 5.63 7.66
C ARG A 66 0.90 6.21 6.51
N SER A 67 -0.22 6.85 6.80
CA SER A 67 -1.11 7.45 5.79
C SER A 67 -0.49 8.64 5.05
N SER A 68 0.70 9.12 5.47
CA SER A 68 1.44 10.21 4.80
C SER A 68 2.12 9.79 3.49
N SER A 69 2.09 8.52 3.13
CA SER A 69 2.65 7.98 1.87
C SER A 69 1.63 7.05 1.22
N PRO A 70 1.59 6.95 -0.10
CA PRO A 70 0.75 5.95 -0.76
C PRO A 70 1.08 4.57 -0.18
N ARG A 71 0.08 3.92 0.43
CA ARG A 71 0.27 2.59 0.98
C ARG A 71 0.42 1.58 -0.15
N GLY A 72 1.53 0.87 -0.19
CA GLY A 72 1.77 -0.22 -1.12
C GLY A 72 0.98 -1.50 -0.79
N PHE A 73 0.05 -1.45 0.17
CA PHE A 73 -0.76 -2.60 0.58
C PHE A 73 -2.21 -2.21 0.89
N GLY A 74 -3.12 -3.17 0.75
CA GLY A 74 -4.50 -3.09 1.23
C GLY A 74 -4.60 -3.54 2.69
N ALA A 75 -5.53 -2.99 3.45
CA ALA A 75 -5.76 -3.31 4.86
C ALA A 75 -7.20 -3.75 5.11
N VAL A 76 -7.40 -4.99 5.52
CA VAL A 76 -8.70 -5.52 5.95
C VAL A 76 -8.62 -5.86 7.43
N MET A 77 -9.58 -5.41 8.22
CA MET A 77 -9.62 -5.67 9.65
C MET A 77 -10.78 -6.60 9.98
N VAL A 78 -10.49 -7.74 10.62
CA VAL A 78 -11.49 -8.65 11.16
C VAL A 78 -11.71 -8.32 12.63
N VAL A 79 -12.97 -8.13 13.05
CA VAL A 79 -13.32 -7.73 14.41
C VAL A 79 -14.35 -8.68 15.02
N SER A 80 -14.28 -8.88 16.33
CA SER A 80 -15.26 -9.65 17.06
C SER A 80 -16.54 -8.84 17.33
N ASP A 81 -16.39 -7.52 17.54
CA ASP A 81 -17.50 -6.59 17.75
C ASP A 81 -17.38 -5.42 16.78
N MET A 82 -18.44 -5.22 15.99
CA MET A 82 -18.52 -4.16 14.98
C MET A 82 -19.20 -2.92 15.58
N SER A 83 -18.53 -2.28 16.54
CA SER A 83 -19.05 -1.06 17.15
C SER A 83 -18.94 0.14 16.20
N PRO A 84 -19.86 1.13 16.31
CA PRO A 84 -19.80 2.36 15.51
C PRO A 84 -18.49 3.12 15.68
N GLU A 85 -17.90 3.08 16.88
CA GLU A 85 -16.63 3.74 17.16
C GLU A 85 -15.46 3.09 16.38
N VAL A 86 -15.40 1.76 16.34
CA VAL A 86 -14.40 1.03 15.58
C VAL A 86 -14.53 1.36 14.09
N LEU A 87 -15.75 1.34 13.56
CA LEU A 87 -16.01 1.66 12.14
C LEU A 87 -15.60 3.09 11.79
N GLN A 88 -15.97 4.08 12.62
CA GLN A 88 -15.60 5.48 12.36
C GLN A 88 -14.09 5.69 12.39
N ARG A 89 -13.37 5.04 13.31
CA ARG A 89 -11.92 5.13 13.38
C ARG A 89 -11.26 4.43 12.20
N ALA A 90 -11.73 3.24 11.83
CA ALA A 90 -11.25 2.50 10.68
C ALA A 90 -11.39 3.31 9.37
N LEU A 91 -12.53 3.99 9.18
CA LEU A 91 -12.76 4.88 8.04
C LEU A 91 -11.77 6.06 8.01
N ARG A 92 -11.49 6.69 9.16
CA ARG A 92 -10.53 7.80 9.23
C ARG A 92 -9.10 7.36 8.94
N ALA A 93 -8.73 6.15 9.37
CA ALA A 93 -7.44 5.54 9.09
C ALA A 93 -7.32 4.98 7.67
N GLU A 94 -8.36 5.15 6.83
CA GLU A 94 -8.42 4.62 5.47
C GLU A 94 -8.21 3.10 5.41
N ILE A 95 -8.68 2.36 6.42
CA ILE A 95 -8.76 0.90 6.34
C ILE A 95 -9.73 0.55 5.21
N ASP A 96 -9.32 -0.38 4.35
CA ASP A 96 -10.07 -0.70 3.14
C ASP A 96 -11.40 -1.35 3.43
N ASP A 97 -11.43 -2.24 4.43
CA ASP A 97 -12.65 -2.90 4.83
C ASP A 97 -12.58 -3.40 6.29
N VAL A 98 -13.75 -3.53 6.91
CA VAL A 98 -13.90 -4.10 8.25
C VAL A 98 -14.94 -5.19 8.19
N VAL A 99 -14.57 -6.41 8.60
CA VAL A 99 -15.39 -7.62 8.52
C VAL A 99 -15.61 -8.18 9.92
N SER A 100 -16.82 -8.64 10.23
CA SER A 100 -17.05 -9.39 11.46
C SER A 100 -16.48 -10.81 11.35
N ILE A 101 -15.89 -11.33 12.42
CA ILE A 101 -15.43 -12.72 12.46
C ILE A 101 -16.59 -13.72 12.21
N SER A 102 -17.81 -13.33 12.51
CA SER A 102 -19.02 -14.14 12.28
C SER A 102 -19.56 -14.08 10.85
N ALA A 103 -19.02 -13.22 10.00
CA ALA A 103 -19.56 -12.96 8.66
C ALA A 103 -19.32 -14.08 7.62
N GLY A 104 -18.41 -14.99 7.92
CA GLY A 104 -18.10 -16.13 7.06
C GLY A 104 -17.10 -15.83 5.92
N SER A 105 -16.64 -16.90 5.28
CA SER A 105 -15.53 -16.83 4.31
C SER A 105 -15.84 -15.99 3.06
N ALA A 106 -17.09 -15.97 2.61
CA ALA A 106 -17.46 -15.21 1.40
C ALA A 106 -17.30 -13.70 1.60
N GLU A 107 -17.67 -13.17 2.76
CA GLU A 107 -17.55 -11.74 3.05
C GLU A 107 -16.08 -11.33 3.22
N LEU A 108 -15.27 -12.16 3.88
CA LEU A 108 -13.83 -11.91 4.01
C LEU A 108 -13.16 -11.89 2.64
N ARG A 109 -13.47 -12.86 1.76
CA ARG A 109 -12.91 -12.88 0.39
C ARG A 109 -13.27 -11.63 -0.39
N GLN A 110 -14.54 -11.21 -0.36
CA GLN A 110 -14.96 -9.98 -1.03
C GLN A 110 -14.26 -8.73 -0.46
N ALA A 111 -14.04 -8.66 0.84
CA ALA A 111 -13.31 -7.57 1.46
C ALA A 111 -11.85 -7.52 0.99
N VAL A 112 -11.19 -8.68 0.90
CA VAL A 112 -9.83 -8.80 0.39
C VAL A 112 -9.73 -8.39 -1.08
N GLU A 113 -10.67 -8.83 -1.92
CA GLU A 113 -10.73 -8.42 -3.33
C GLU A 113 -10.92 -6.91 -3.48
N ARG A 114 -11.87 -6.31 -2.74
CA ARG A 114 -12.06 -4.85 -2.73
C ARG A 114 -10.81 -4.09 -2.27
N ALA A 115 -10.12 -4.60 -1.25
CA ALA A 115 -8.88 -4.00 -0.76
C ALA A 115 -7.77 -4.08 -1.83
N HIS A 116 -7.67 -5.21 -2.53
CA HIS A 116 -6.71 -5.40 -3.62
C HIS A 116 -6.95 -4.42 -4.78
N ASP A 117 -8.20 -4.29 -5.23
CA ASP A 117 -8.56 -3.38 -6.32
C ASP A 117 -8.24 -1.91 -5.98
N ARG A 118 -8.43 -1.53 -4.71
CA ARG A 118 -8.07 -0.18 -4.23
C ARG A 118 -6.58 0.11 -4.21
N ILE A 119 -5.72 -0.89 -4.08
CA ILE A 119 -4.27 -0.68 -4.17
C ILE A 119 -3.89 -0.11 -5.54
N GLY A 120 -4.43 -0.69 -6.62
CA GLY A 120 -4.22 -0.19 -7.98
C GLY A 120 -4.72 1.24 -8.18
N ALA A 121 -5.88 1.57 -7.59
CA ALA A 121 -6.46 2.91 -7.68
C ALA A 121 -5.72 3.97 -6.84
N ARG A 122 -4.96 3.56 -5.82
CA ARG A 122 -4.13 4.45 -4.98
C ARG A 122 -2.74 4.72 -5.54
N GLN A 123 -2.25 3.86 -6.42
CA GLN A 123 -1.06 4.18 -7.17
C GLN A 123 -1.44 5.34 -8.11
N PRO A 124 -0.74 6.50 -8.06
CA PRO A 124 -0.98 7.52 -9.05
C PRO A 124 -0.85 6.83 -10.41
N GLU A 125 -1.91 6.94 -11.23
CA GLU A 125 -1.87 6.42 -12.59
C GLU A 125 -0.62 7.00 -13.26
N THR A 126 0.44 6.21 -13.32
CA THR A 126 1.44 6.44 -14.35
C THR A 126 0.65 6.19 -15.64
N PRO A 127 0.44 7.21 -16.48
CA PRO A 127 -0.33 7.03 -17.71
C PRO A 127 0.24 5.81 -18.41
N ALA A 128 -0.63 4.84 -18.67
CA ALA A 128 -0.26 3.61 -19.33
C ALA A 128 0.48 3.96 -20.62
N SER A 129 1.79 3.85 -20.60
CA SER A 129 2.59 3.82 -21.80
C SER A 129 2.14 2.59 -22.58
N PRO A 130 1.83 2.70 -23.88
CA PRO A 130 1.45 1.53 -24.66
C PRO A 130 2.54 0.48 -24.50
N ALA A 131 2.11 -0.75 -24.23
CA ALA A 131 2.99 -1.90 -24.02
C ALA A 131 4.06 -1.96 -25.13
N VAL A 132 5.27 -1.66 -24.76
CA VAL A 132 6.45 -2.02 -25.52
C VAL A 132 7.08 -3.18 -24.79
N GLU A 133 7.10 -4.31 -25.49
CA GLU A 133 7.67 -5.57 -25.03
C GLU A 133 9.11 -5.41 -24.53
N SER A 134 9.36 -6.03 -23.39
CA SER A 134 10.61 -6.56 -22.87
C SER A 134 11.92 -5.80 -23.17
N GLY A 135 12.36 -5.04 -22.22
CA GLY A 135 13.73 -4.57 -22.09
C GLY A 135 13.96 -3.93 -20.74
N GLU A 136 14.80 -4.55 -19.94
CA GLU A 136 15.46 -4.10 -18.71
C GLU A 136 14.84 -2.90 -17.97
N ASP A 137 14.52 -3.10 -16.71
CA ASP A 137 13.93 -2.20 -15.71
C ASP A 137 14.48 -0.74 -15.77
N GLN A 138 13.94 0.08 -16.68
CA GLN A 138 14.31 1.48 -16.82
C GLN A 138 13.38 2.35 -15.96
N ARG A 139 13.51 2.24 -14.65
CA ARG A 139 12.91 3.18 -13.72
C ARG A 139 13.56 4.55 -13.93
N GLY A 140 12.75 5.54 -14.27
CA GLY A 140 13.20 6.93 -14.36
C GLY A 140 13.73 7.41 -12.99
N ARG A 141 14.71 8.32 -13.00
CA ARG A 141 15.22 8.98 -11.79
C ARG A 141 14.54 10.32 -11.60
N VAL A 142 14.03 10.59 -10.40
CA VAL A 142 13.48 11.89 -10.04
C VAL A 142 14.55 12.71 -9.31
N VAL A 143 14.77 13.94 -9.78
CA VAL A 143 15.66 14.91 -9.13
C VAL A 143 14.82 16.10 -8.71
N THR A 144 14.73 16.38 -7.41
CA THR A 144 13.98 17.50 -6.86
C THR A 144 14.91 18.65 -6.50
N VAL A 145 14.61 19.85 -7.01
CA VAL A 145 15.31 21.08 -6.66
C VAL A 145 14.40 21.91 -5.75
N PHE A 146 14.78 22.04 -4.48
CA PHE A 146 13.99 22.72 -3.46
C PHE A 146 14.81 23.79 -2.72
N SER A 147 14.15 24.87 -2.31
CA SER A 147 14.70 25.89 -1.41
C SER A 147 13.57 26.60 -0.70
N THR A 148 13.74 26.84 0.60
CA THR A 148 12.81 27.61 1.44
C THR A 148 12.90 29.14 1.22
N LYS A 149 13.95 29.62 0.52
CA LYS A 149 14.17 31.05 0.26
C LYS A 149 13.72 31.42 -1.15
N GLY A 150 12.84 32.41 -1.25
CA GLY A 150 12.47 33.01 -2.53
C GLY A 150 13.69 33.67 -3.21
N GLY A 151 13.74 33.62 -4.53
CA GLY A 151 14.84 34.21 -5.30
C GLY A 151 16.18 33.47 -5.23
N ALA A 152 16.22 32.27 -4.66
CA ALA A 152 17.46 31.48 -4.51
C ALA A 152 17.97 30.84 -5.84
N GLY A 153 17.36 31.16 -6.97
CA GLY A 153 17.79 30.61 -8.28
C GLY A 153 17.34 29.19 -8.57
N LYS A 154 16.30 28.68 -7.85
CA LYS A 154 15.76 27.31 -8.04
C LYS A 154 15.48 26.98 -9.51
N SER A 155 14.67 27.83 -10.16
CA SER A 155 14.27 27.62 -11.57
C SER A 155 15.47 27.61 -12.53
N VAL A 156 16.43 28.51 -12.31
CA VAL A 156 17.67 28.55 -13.10
C VAL A 156 18.50 27.28 -12.90
N LEU A 157 18.65 26.84 -11.66
CA LEU A 157 19.36 25.59 -11.34
C LEU A 157 18.66 24.38 -11.94
N ALA A 158 17.34 24.26 -11.74
CA ALA A 158 16.53 23.15 -12.25
C ALA A 158 16.61 23.06 -13.79
N THR A 159 16.47 24.18 -14.47
CA THR A 159 16.56 24.23 -15.95
C THR A 159 17.95 23.82 -16.45
N ASN A 160 19.02 24.34 -15.83
CA ASN A 160 20.38 23.97 -16.23
C ASN A 160 20.70 22.50 -15.96
N VAL A 161 20.23 21.95 -14.83
CA VAL A 161 20.36 20.52 -14.51
C VAL A 161 19.59 19.68 -15.53
N ALA A 162 18.36 20.03 -15.86
CA ALA A 162 17.56 19.33 -16.86
C ALA A 162 18.24 19.31 -18.24
N VAL A 163 18.77 20.44 -18.70
CA VAL A 163 19.51 20.54 -19.97
C VAL A 163 20.79 19.71 -19.93
N ALA A 164 21.54 19.73 -18.82
CA ALA A 164 22.76 18.95 -18.68
C ALA A 164 22.47 17.43 -18.67
N LEU A 165 21.38 17.01 -18.03
CA LEU A 165 20.93 15.63 -18.03
C LEU A 165 20.46 15.21 -19.43
N ALA A 166 19.66 16.02 -20.11
CA ALA A 166 19.15 15.72 -21.46
C ALA A 166 20.29 15.50 -22.48
N ARG A 167 21.43 16.15 -22.29
CA ARG A 167 22.62 15.96 -23.15
C ARG A 167 23.37 14.66 -22.87
N ARG A 168 23.15 14.01 -21.73
CA ARG A 168 23.92 12.83 -21.27
C ARG A 168 23.04 11.59 -21.09
N ALA A 169 21.74 11.76 -20.93
CA ALA A 169 20.81 10.65 -20.74
C ALA A 169 20.51 9.95 -22.07
N ALA A 170 20.37 8.63 -22.00
CA ALA A 170 19.93 7.83 -23.15
C ALA A 170 18.41 7.91 -23.38
N GLY A 171 17.65 8.49 -22.45
CA GLY A 171 16.19 8.61 -22.47
C GLY A 171 15.68 10.05 -22.31
N PRO A 172 14.37 10.27 -22.42
CA PRO A 172 13.78 11.60 -22.30
C PRO A 172 13.95 12.18 -20.89
N VAL A 173 14.19 13.48 -20.80
CA VAL A 173 14.22 14.24 -19.55
C VAL A 173 13.04 15.18 -19.53
N VAL A 174 12.22 15.12 -18.47
CA VAL A 174 11.06 15.99 -18.26
C VAL A 174 11.36 16.94 -17.12
N LEU A 175 11.14 18.24 -17.33
CA LEU A 175 11.19 19.27 -16.29
C LEU A 175 9.75 19.66 -15.92
N VAL A 176 9.43 19.54 -14.63
CA VAL A 176 8.13 19.94 -14.08
C VAL A 176 8.35 21.13 -13.15
N ASP A 177 7.64 22.24 -13.40
CA ASP A 177 7.55 23.36 -12.46
C ASP A 177 6.31 23.12 -11.56
N ALA A 178 6.56 22.98 -10.26
CA ALA A 178 5.54 22.73 -9.24
C ALA A 178 5.39 23.94 -8.29
N ASP A 179 5.87 25.12 -8.66
CA ASP A 179 5.68 26.35 -7.90
C ASP A 179 4.28 26.89 -8.23
N LEU A 180 3.31 26.66 -7.30
CA LEU A 180 1.90 27.06 -7.40
C LEU A 180 1.66 28.33 -6.59
#